data_aaac1832e169c5c2a11be3e0ed22f521
#
_entry.id   aaac1832e169c5c2a11be3e0ed22f521
#
_cell.length_a   1.000
_cell.length_b   1.000
_cell.length_c   1.000
_cell.angle_alpha   90.00
_cell.angle_beta   90.00
_cell.angle_gamma   90.00
#
_symmetry.space_group_name_H-M   'P 1'
#
loop_
_entity.id
_entity.type
_entity.pdbx_description
1 polymer ?
#
loop_
_entity_poly.entity_id
_entity_poly.type
_entity_poly.pdbx_seq_one_letter_code
_entity_poly.pdbx_strand_id
1 'polypeptide(L)' 'MYNYQRLRDLREDRDKKQEDIAQVLEISRQQYQLYESGKRELPMHHFITLSKYYNISLDYLAGLTDTPKKLQS' A
#
# COMPACT_ATOMS: atom_id res chain seq x y z
N MET A 1 -2.87 12.48 10.98
CA MET A 1 -2.69 12.17 9.56
C MET A 1 -1.57 11.16 9.40
N TYR A 2 -1.79 10.15 8.60
CA TYR A 2 -0.83 9.07 8.39
C TYR A 2 -0.04 9.32 7.12
N ASN A 3 1.20 8.87 7.07
CA ASN A 3 2.06 9.05 5.89
C ASN A 3 2.21 7.72 5.15
N TYR A 4 1.43 7.56 4.09
CA TYR A 4 1.46 6.36 3.28
C TYR A 4 1.95 6.65 1.85
N GLN A 5 2.90 7.57 1.72
CA GLN A 5 3.43 7.97 0.43
C GLN A 5 3.93 6.78 -0.39
N ARG A 6 4.46 5.76 0.28
CA ARG A 6 5.00 4.59 -0.40
C ARG A 6 3.94 3.72 -1.07
N LEU A 7 2.70 3.75 -0.57
CA LEU A 7 1.60 3.07 -1.23
C LEU A 7 1.36 3.66 -2.61
N ARG A 8 1.37 4.98 -2.68
CA ARG A 8 1.19 5.70 -3.94
C ARG A 8 2.39 5.45 -4.86
N ASP A 9 3.60 5.55 -4.33
CA ASP A 9 4.81 5.36 -5.12
C ASP A 9 4.84 3.97 -5.77
N LEU A 10 4.53 2.94 -5.00
CA LEU A 10 4.51 1.56 -5.52
C LEU A 10 3.42 1.38 -6.55
N ARG A 11 2.25 1.95 -6.30
CA ARG A 11 1.15 1.86 -7.24
C ARG A 11 1.52 2.49 -8.58
N GLU A 12 2.07 3.70 -8.53
CA GLU A 12 2.45 4.43 -9.74
C GLU A 12 3.60 3.75 -10.47
N ASP A 13 4.56 3.18 -9.73
CA ASP A 13 5.68 2.44 -10.34
C ASP A 13 5.19 1.25 -11.18
N ARG A 14 4.04 0.70 -10.85
CA ARG A 14 3.48 -0.44 -11.57
C ARG A 14 2.35 -0.06 -12.52
N ASP A 15 2.19 1.25 -12.77
CA ASP A 15 1.17 1.79 -13.67
C ASP A 15 -0.24 1.32 -13.29
N LYS A 16 -0.53 1.28 -11.98
CA LYS A 16 -1.83 0.87 -11.49
C LYS A 16 -2.64 2.09 -11.05
N LYS A 17 -3.96 2.00 -11.21
CA LYS A 17 -4.89 3.02 -10.74
C LYS A 17 -5.34 2.68 -9.32
N GLN A 18 -5.87 3.68 -8.62
CA GLN A 18 -6.40 3.46 -7.27
C GLN A 18 -7.47 2.37 -7.25
N GLU A 19 -8.33 2.32 -8.27
CA GLU A 19 -9.38 1.30 -8.34
C GLU A 19 -8.80 -0.11 -8.49
N ASP A 20 -7.65 -0.26 -9.16
CA ASP A 20 -7.01 -1.56 -9.29
C ASP A 20 -6.58 -2.09 -7.93
N ILE A 21 -6.00 -1.22 -7.11
CA ILE A 21 -5.55 -1.62 -5.79
C ILE A 21 -6.74 -1.81 -4.84
N ALA A 22 -7.77 -0.98 -4.99
CA ALA A 22 -9.00 -1.17 -4.22
C ALA A 22 -9.58 -2.56 -4.45
N GLN A 23 -9.57 -3.04 -5.71
CA GLN A 23 -10.03 -4.39 -6.03
C GLN A 23 -9.18 -5.46 -5.36
N VAL A 24 -7.87 -5.27 -5.30
CA VAL A 24 -6.96 -6.20 -4.60
C VAL A 24 -7.35 -6.31 -3.13
N LEU A 25 -7.74 -5.19 -2.53
CA LEU A 25 -8.13 -5.14 -1.12
C LEU A 25 -9.62 -5.43 -0.89
N GLU A 26 -10.39 -5.58 -1.97
CA GLU A 26 -11.83 -5.83 -1.92
C GLU A 26 -12.59 -4.71 -1.22
N ILE A 27 -12.18 -3.46 -1.51
CA ILE A 27 -12.81 -2.25 -0.96
C ILE A 27 -13.14 -1.30 -2.11
N SER A 28 -13.87 -0.23 -1.80
CA SER A 28 -14.19 0.79 -2.81
C SER A 28 -12.98 1.67 -3.11
N ARG A 29 -12.96 2.28 -4.29
CA ARG A 29 -11.91 3.24 -4.65
C ARG A 29 -11.87 4.40 -3.67
N GLN A 30 -13.04 4.88 -3.25
CA GLN A 30 -13.14 5.99 -2.30
C GLN A 30 -12.50 5.63 -0.96
N GLN A 31 -12.71 4.40 -0.50
CA GLN A 31 -12.12 3.93 0.76
C GLN A 31 -10.60 3.81 0.62
N TYR A 32 -10.13 3.27 -0.50
CA TYR A 32 -8.69 3.18 -0.74
C TYR A 32 -8.04 4.56 -0.79
N GLN A 33 -8.71 5.53 -1.43
CA GLN A 33 -8.21 6.89 -1.51
C GLN A 33 -7.99 7.49 -0.11
N LEU A 34 -8.89 7.21 0.83
CA LEU A 34 -8.74 7.70 2.20
C LEU A 34 -7.49 7.13 2.86
N TYR A 35 -7.15 5.88 2.56
CA TYR A 35 -5.93 5.28 3.08
C TYR A 35 -4.69 5.89 2.44
N GLU A 36 -4.66 5.95 1.10
CA GLU A 36 -3.49 6.45 0.39
C GLU A 36 -3.20 7.92 0.71
N SER A 37 -4.24 8.72 0.93
CA SER A 37 -4.08 10.14 1.28
C SER A 37 -3.70 10.36 2.75
N GLY A 38 -3.73 9.31 3.56
CA GLY A 38 -3.37 9.40 4.98
C GLY A 38 -4.49 9.90 5.86
N LYS A 39 -5.71 10.03 5.35
CA LYS A 39 -6.86 10.48 6.14
C LYS A 39 -7.38 9.41 7.07
N ARG A 40 -7.11 8.14 6.77
CA ARG A 40 -7.50 7.01 7.60
C ARG A 40 -6.33 6.06 7.76
N GLU A 41 -6.25 5.44 8.92
CA GLU A 41 -5.23 4.44 9.20
C GLU A 41 -5.51 3.17 8.39
N LEU A 42 -4.49 2.69 7.68
CA LEU A 42 -4.61 1.46 6.91
C LEU A 42 -4.56 0.26 7.86
N PRO A 43 -5.59 -0.59 7.89
CA PRO A 43 -5.59 -1.76 8.75
C PRO A 43 -4.43 -2.71 8.44
N MET A 44 -3.96 -3.43 9.45
CA MET A 44 -2.83 -4.34 9.29
C MET A 44 -3.10 -5.41 8.22
N HIS A 45 -4.33 -5.93 8.15
CA HIS A 45 -4.63 -6.97 7.16
C HIS A 45 -4.49 -6.45 5.73
N HIS A 46 -4.72 -5.16 5.50
CA HIS A 46 -4.50 -4.56 4.18
C HIS A 46 -3.00 -4.37 3.91
N PHE A 47 -2.23 -4.00 4.94
CA PHE A 47 -0.77 -3.95 4.80
C PHE A 47 -0.21 -5.31 4.40
N ILE A 48 -0.69 -6.37 5.03
CA ILE A 48 -0.23 -7.73 4.72
C ILE A 48 -0.59 -8.10 3.28
N THR A 49 -1.81 -7.79 2.86
CA THR A 49 -2.25 -8.06 1.49
C THR A 49 -1.38 -7.32 0.48
N LEU A 50 -1.11 -6.03 0.72
CA LEU A 50 -0.30 -5.22 -0.18
C LEU A 50 1.16 -5.66 -0.17
N SER A 51 1.67 -6.04 0.99
CA SER A 51 3.03 -6.57 1.10
C SER A 51 3.21 -7.78 0.19
N LYS A 52 2.25 -8.69 0.20
CA LYS A 52 2.27 -9.87 -0.66
C LYS A 52 2.07 -9.51 -2.13
N TYR A 53 1.15 -8.59 -2.40
CA TYR A 53 0.84 -8.16 -3.76
C TYR A 53 2.05 -7.52 -4.44
N TYR A 54 2.73 -6.62 -3.73
CA TYR A 54 3.90 -5.92 -4.25
C TYR A 54 5.19 -6.72 -4.06
N ASN A 55 5.16 -7.76 -3.25
CA ASN A 55 6.35 -8.53 -2.84
C ASN A 55 7.39 -7.63 -2.18
N ILE A 56 6.95 -6.79 -1.25
CA ILE A 56 7.75 -5.80 -0.54
C ILE A 56 7.50 -5.94 0.95
N SER A 57 8.53 -5.72 1.77
CA SER A 57 8.40 -5.87 3.22
C SER A 57 7.39 -4.90 3.82
N LEU A 58 6.75 -5.32 4.92
CA LEU A 58 5.85 -4.47 5.67
C LEU A 58 6.56 -3.24 6.20
N ASP A 59 7.81 -3.37 6.63
CA ASP A 59 8.59 -2.26 7.16
C ASP A 59 8.71 -1.14 6.13
N TYR A 60 8.97 -1.50 4.88
CA TYR A 60 9.08 -0.50 3.83
C TYR A 60 7.72 0.18 3.56
N LEU A 61 6.65 -0.62 3.48
CA LEU A 61 5.31 -0.08 3.24
C LEU A 61 4.88 0.87 4.35
N ALA A 62 5.23 0.56 5.59
CA ALA A 62 4.87 1.38 6.75
C ALA A 62 5.80 2.57 6.94
N GLY A 63 6.86 2.69 6.14
CA GLY A 63 7.80 3.80 6.24
C GLY A 63 8.82 3.66 7.35
N LEU A 64 8.99 2.45 7.89
CA LEU A 64 9.96 2.21 8.97
C LEU A 64 11.39 2.03 8.47
N THR A 65 11.55 1.78 7.18
CA THR A 65 12.86 1.66 6.55
C THR A 65 12.81 2.27 5.16
N ASP A 66 13.95 2.78 4.70
CA ASP A 66 14.08 3.33 3.34
C ASP A 66 14.52 2.29 2.33
N THR A 67 14.84 1.08 2.79
CA THR A 67 15.33 0.01 1.93
C THR A 67 14.20 -0.93 1.57
N PRO A 68 13.76 -0.95 0.30
CA PRO A 68 12.73 -1.90 -0.12
C PRO A 68 13.30 -3.30 -0.17
N LYS A 69 12.82 -4.17 0.70
CA LYS A 69 13.20 -5.57 0.70
C LYS A 69 12.05 -6.41 0.18
N LYS A 70 12.38 -7.35 -0.70
CA LYS A 70 11.39 -8.30 -1.19
C LYS A 70 11.09 -9.32 -0.10
N LEU A 71 9.84 -9.78 -0.05
CA LEU A 71 9.45 -10.85 0.85
C LEU A 71 10.13 -12.16 0.50
N GLN A 72 10.34 -12.38 -0.80
CA GLN A 72 10.98 -13.58 -1.33
C GLN A 72 12.17 -13.14 -2.18
N SER A 73 13.30 -13.69 -1.86
CA SER A 73 14.53 -13.42 -2.60
C SER A 73 14.66 -14.33 -3.83
#